data_b3a79d8a64b182a8133057890c1b915d
#
_entry.id   b3a79d8a64b182a8133057890c1b915d
#
_cell.length_a   1.000
_cell.length_b   1.000
_cell.length_c   1.000
_cell.angle_alpha   90.00
_cell.angle_beta   90.00
_cell.angle_gamma   90.00
#
_symmetry.space_group_name_H-M   'P 1'
#
loop_
_entity.id
_entity.type
_entity.pdbx_description
1 polymer ?
#
loop_
_entity_poly.entity_id
_entity_poly.type
_entity_poly.pdbx_seq_one_letter_code
_entity_poly.pdbx_strand_id
1 'polypeptide(L)'
;MGHKLHQLWRLLRKKNGFSRFEEERILARYIHQLLPLPSAQGRTAVDIGAGDGIRWSNTHALFLEGWNGLAIEADSKKFGKLNRTYRTYPKVSTCNEPATPDRIAPLLRSYKIEKGFQVLSLDIDGNDYWVLQSILEEFRPQLIVTEINEKIPPPLRFITKYDPEFQLRHHFYGFSIMSMADLCRRYDYAILEVEYNNAFMAPKELALKCAVDPETAYRAGYMDRPDRKQKFPLNFDLDEVLSLPTDKALIYLNNFYAKERGKYYLGAEPITEAL
;
A
#
# COMPACT_ATOMS: atom_id res chain seq x y z
N MET A 1 -15.86 -16.00 21.80
CA MET A 1 -15.08 -15.64 20.60
C MET A 1 -15.82 -14.76 19.58
N GLY A 2 -17.14 -14.89 19.43
CA GLY A 2 -17.92 -14.11 18.46
C GLY A 2 -18.12 -12.61 18.75
N HIS A 3 -17.98 -12.15 19.99
CA HIS A 3 -18.41 -10.81 20.38
C HIS A 3 -17.45 -9.69 19.91
N LYS A 4 -16.13 -9.93 19.84
CA LYS A 4 -15.14 -8.90 19.42
C LYS A 4 -15.02 -8.75 17.90
N LEU A 5 -15.17 -9.85 17.15
CA LEU A 5 -15.29 -9.78 15.68
C LEU A 5 -16.55 -9.01 15.25
N HIS A 6 -17.62 -9.11 16.03
CA HIS A 6 -18.83 -8.32 15.83
C HIS A 6 -18.60 -6.82 16.04
N GLN A 7 -17.60 -6.40 16.81
CA GLN A 7 -17.27 -4.98 17.03
C GLN A 7 -16.51 -4.39 15.83
N LEU A 8 -15.53 -5.11 15.23
CA LEU A 8 -14.89 -4.68 13.98
C LEU A 8 -15.92 -4.50 12.87
N TRP A 9 -16.77 -5.52 12.66
CA TRP A 9 -17.87 -5.42 11.70
C TRP A 9 -18.88 -4.32 12.03
N ARG A 10 -19.07 -3.94 13.29
CA ARG A 10 -19.91 -2.81 13.69
C ARG A 10 -19.27 -1.46 13.41
N LEU A 11 -17.95 -1.32 13.61
CA LEU A 11 -17.19 -0.11 13.25
C LEU A 11 -17.14 0.07 11.73
N LEU A 12 -16.91 -1.00 10.99
CA LEU A 12 -16.91 -1.01 9.53
C LEU A 12 -18.32 -0.83 8.91
N ARG A 13 -19.41 -1.04 9.65
CA ARG A 13 -20.77 -0.75 9.21
C ARG A 13 -21.18 0.72 9.36
N LYS A 14 -20.39 1.56 10.02
CA LYS A 14 -20.62 3.00 9.96
C LYS A 14 -20.40 3.47 8.53
N LYS A 15 -21.32 4.25 8.00
CA LYS A 15 -21.36 4.80 6.64
C LYS A 15 -20.10 5.58 6.22
N ASN A 16 -19.18 5.88 7.16
CA ASN A 16 -17.90 6.54 6.98
C ASN A 16 -16.83 5.74 7.72
N GLY A 17 -16.11 4.86 7.03
CA GLY A 17 -14.87 4.26 7.49
C GLY A 17 -13.79 5.33 7.69
N PHE A 18 -12.61 4.91 8.16
CA PHE A 18 -11.45 5.80 8.29
C PHE A 18 -10.62 5.86 6.99
N SER A 19 -10.58 4.76 6.22
CA SER A 19 -9.88 4.69 4.94
C SER A 19 -10.53 5.59 3.86
N ARG A 20 -9.81 5.81 2.78
CA ARG A 20 -10.27 6.67 1.69
C ARG A 20 -11.42 6.04 0.91
N PHE A 21 -11.34 4.73 0.70
CA PHE A 21 -12.34 3.93 -0.02
C PHE A 21 -12.75 2.74 0.84
N GLU A 22 -12.70 1.51 0.34
CA GLU A 22 -13.12 0.29 1.02
C GLU A 22 -11.95 -0.49 1.66
N GLU A 23 -10.74 0.11 1.76
CA GLU A 23 -9.51 -0.57 2.17
C GLU A 23 -9.64 -1.25 3.53
N GLU A 24 -10.25 -0.58 4.52
CA GLU A 24 -10.50 -1.19 5.86
C GLU A 24 -11.36 -2.44 5.78
N ARG A 25 -12.39 -2.45 4.90
CA ARG A 25 -13.27 -3.61 4.73
C ARG A 25 -12.54 -4.75 4.05
N ILE A 26 -11.72 -4.43 3.07
CA ILE A 26 -10.88 -5.40 2.37
C ILE A 26 -9.87 -6.02 3.34
N LEU A 27 -9.17 -5.18 4.12
CA LEU A 27 -8.27 -5.65 5.18
C LEU A 27 -8.99 -6.56 6.18
N ALA A 28 -10.13 -6.13 6.71
CA ALA A 28 -10.91 -6.93 7.67
C ALA A 28 -11.31 -8.29 7.09
N ARG A 29 -11.72 -8.34 5.83
CA ARG A 29 -12.06 -9.57 5.12
C ARG A 29 -10.86 -10.49 5.04
N TYR A 30 -9.71 -10.02 4.57
CA TYR A 30 -8.50 -10.85 4.41
C TYR A 30 -7.88 -11.22 5.77
N ILE A 31 -7.90 -10.36 6.77
CA ILE A 31 -7.52 -10.72 8.14
C ILE A 31 -8.33 -11.94 8.62
N HIS A 32 -9.65 -11.92 8.38
CA HIS A 32 -10.50 -13.04 8.77
C HIS A 32 -10.25 -14.31 7.95
N GLN A 33 -9.99 -14.18 6.66
CA GLN A 33 -9.85 -15.32 5.74
C GLN A 33 -8.48 -15.99 5.81
N LEU A 34 -7.41 -15.18 5.97
CA LEU A 34 -6.04 -15.63 5.77
C LEU A 34 -5.27 -15.83 7.08
N LEU A 35 -5.59 -15.00 8.09
CA LEU A 35 -4.76 -15.01 9.28
C LEU A 35 -5.31 -16.01 10.31
N PRO A 36 -4.49 -16.97 10.77
CA PRO A 36 -4.86 -17.73 11.93
C PRO A 36 -5.01 -16.76 13.09
N LEU A 37 -6.22 -16.71 13.67
CA LEU A 37 -6.56 -15.74 14.68
C LEU A 37 -5.92 -16.11 16.05
N PRO A 38 -4.70 -15.68 16.38
CA PRO A 38 -4.29 -15.66 17.78
C PRO A 38 -5.17 -14.65 18.52
N SER A 39 -5.19 -14.74 19.85
CA SER A 39 -5.84 -13.71 20.67
C SER A 39 -5.39 -12.32 20.23
N ALA A 40 -6.24 -11.30 20.32
CA ALA A 40 -5.91 -9.91 19.91
C ALA A 40 -4.62 -9.36 20.57
N GLN A 41 -4.09 -10.03 21.58
CA GLN A 41 -2.89 -9.64 22.32
C GLN A 41 -1.57 -9.80 21.56
N GLY A 42 -1.53 -10.59 20.47
CA GLY A 42 -0.32 -10.81 19.67
C GLY A 42 -0.37 -10.24 18.25
N ARG A 43 -1.39 -9.45 17.89
CA ARG A 43 -1.52 -8.91 16.52
C ARG A 43 -0.85 -7.56 16.42
N THR A 44 -0.08 -7.38 15.35
CA THR A 44 0.67 -6.14 15.10
C THR A 44 0.34 -5.59 13.72
N ALA A 45 0.07 -4.29 13.66
CA ALA A 45 -0.05 -3.53 12.43
C ALA A 45 1.02 -2.43 12.39
N VAL A 46 1.65 -2.25 11.24
CA VAL A 46 2.59 -1.16 10.97
C VAL A 46 1.96 -0.26 9.91
N ASP A 47 1.92 1.05 10.18
CA ASP A 47 1.37 2.08 9.29
C ASP A 47 2.48 3.07 8.94
N ILE A 48 2.90 3.09 7.69
CA ILE A 48 3.97 3.93 7.18
C ILE A 48 3.35 4.98 6.25
N GLY A 49 3.52 6.27 6.60
CA GLY A 49 2.77 7.37 6.03
C GLY A 49 1.44 7.60 6.75
N ALA A 50 1.42 7.38 8.09
CA ALA A 50 0.21 7.34 8.90
C ALA A 50 -0.58 8.66 9.01
N GLY A 51 -0.06 9.76 8.49
CA GLY A 51 -0.74 11.05 8.48
C GLY A 51 -1.09 11.57 9.87
N ASP A 52 -2.38 11.78 10.14
CA ASP A 52 -2.88 12.15 11.47
C ASP A 52 -3.38 10.94 12.29
N GLY A 53 -3.29 9.74 11.71
CA GLY A 53 -3.71 8.47 12.31
C GLY A 53 -5.20 8.18 12.23
N ILE A 54 -6.01 9.04 11.62
CA ILE A 54 -7.46 8.88 11.51
C ILE A 54 -7.94 9.01 10.06
N ARG A 55 -7.62 10.17 9.45
CA ARG A 55 -8.11 10.46 8.11
C ARG A 55 -7.37 9.62 7.08
N TRP A 56 -8.11 8.83 6.30
CA TRP A 56 -7.59 7.92 5.28
C TRP A 56 -6.69 6.82 5.83
N SER A 57 -6.83 6.51 7.13
CA SER A 57 -6.05 5.46 7.76
C SER A 57 -6.62 4.08 7.45
N ASN A 58 -5.77 3.17 7.01
CA ASN A 58 -6.09 1.77 6.81
C ASN A 58 -6.01 0.94 8.10
N THR A 59 -5.35 1.48 9.14
CA THR A 59 -5.00 0.74 10.36
C THR A 59 -5.71 1.22 11.61
N HIS A 60 -6.33 2.42 11.59
CA HIS A 60 -6.94 3.02 12.78
C HIS A 60 -7.98 2.09 13.44
N ALA A 61 -8.82 1.43 12.64
CA ALA A 61 -9.80 0.48 13.14
C ALA A 61 -9.15 -0.71 13.89
N LEU A 62 -7.97 -1.17 13.44
CA LEU A 62 -7.21 -2.24 14.09
C LEU A 62 -6.70 -1.77 15.46
N PHE A 63 -6.19 -0.54 15.54
CA PHE A 63 -5.71 0.05 16.79
C PHE A 63 -6.83 0.28 17.79
N LEU A 64 -8.02 0.69 17.33
CA LEU A 64 -9.24 0.75 18.15
C LEU A 64 -9.63 -0.62 18.74
N GLU A 65 -9.34 -1.70 18.04
CA GLU A 65 -9.56 -3.07 18.51
C GLU A 65 -8.49 -3.60 19.46
N GLY A 66 -7.47 -2.79 19.74
CA GLY A 66 -6.41 -3.12 20.68
C GLY A 66 -5.27 -3.94 20.10
N TRP A 67 -5.05 -3.85 18.77
CA TRP A 67 -3.82 -4.37 18.15
C TRP A 67 -2.61 -3.58 18.65
N ASN A 68 -1.45 -4.25 18.68
CA ASN A 68 -0.19 -3.55 18.79
C ASN A 68 0.06 -2.75 17.51
N GLY A 69 0.71 -1.60 17.61
CA GLY A 69 0.93 -0.75 16.45
C GLY A 69 2.22 0.02 16.46
N LEU A 70 2.73 0.26 15.25
CA LEU A 70 3.73 1.28 14.97
C LEU A 70 3.21 2.16 13.85
N ALA A 71 3.01 3.45 14.12
CA ALA A 71 2.57 4.44 13.15
C ALA A 71 3.71 5.43 12.89
N ILE A 72 4.17 5.52 11.63
CA ILE A 72 5.32 6.31 11.20
C ILE A 72 4.84 7.44 10.31
N GLU A 73 5.28 8.67 10.60
CA GLU A 73 4.96 9.86 9.82
C GLU A 73 6.17 10.81 9.80
N ALA A 74 6.61 11.16 8.60
CA ALA A 74 7.79 12.01 8.39
C ALA A 74 7.50 13.51 8.63
N ASP A 75 6.31 13.98 8.20
CA ASP A 75 5.94 15.38 8.39
C ASP A 75 5.66 15.69 9.86
N SER A 76 6.47 16.56 10.45
CA SER A 76 6.38 16.89 11.89
C SER A 76 5.04 17.52 12.30
N LYS A 77 4.32 18.20 11.38
CA LYS A 77 2.99 18.77 11.67
C LYS A 77 1.92 17.69 11.70
N LYS A 78 1.96 16.75 10.71
CA LYS A 78 1.09 15.58 10.70
C LYS A 78 1.41 14.68 11.90
N PHE A 79 2.69 14.42 12.18
CA PHE A 79 3.13 13.67 13.35
C PHE A 79 2.62 14.25 14.68
N GLY A 80 2.63 15.57 14.85
CA GLY A 80 2.07 16.19 16.05
C GLY A 80 0.58 15.88 16.26
N LYS A 81 -0.18 15.62 15.18
CA LYS A 81 -1.57 15.13 15.24
C LYS A 81 -1.61 13.65 15.53
N LEU A 82 -0.82 12.85 14.81
CA LEU A 82 -0.67 11.41 15.00
C LEU A 82 -0.38 11.05 16.46
N ASN A 83 0.60 11.70 17.04
CA ASN A 83 1.00 11.47 18.44
C ASN A 83 -0.13 11.81 19.42
N ARG A 84 -0.91 12.86 19.15
CA ARG A 84 -2.09 13.19 19.95
C ARG A 84 -3.21 12.14 19.81
N THR A 85 -3.44 11.65 18.58
CA THR A 85 -4.41 10.60 18.29
C THR A 85 -4.12 9.34 19.10
N TYR A 86 -2.87 8.89 19.12
CA TYR A 86 -2.50 7.61 19.75
C TYR A 86 -1.99 7.73 21.19
N ARG A 87 -1.94 8.93 21.76
CA ARG A 87 -1.44 9.15 23.15
C ARG A 87 -2.10 8.28 24.21
N THR A 88 -3.37 7.93 24.01
CA THR A 88 -4.15 7.11 24.95
C THR A 88 -4.23 5.63 24.55
N TYR A 89 -3.51 5.24 23.51
CA TYR A 89 -3.48 3.87 23.03
C TYR A 89 -2.15 3.20 23.45
N PRO A 90 -2.10 2.51 24.61
CA PRO A 90 -0.85 2.05 25.22
C PRO A 90 -0.09 1.02 24.38
N LYS A 91 -0.75 0.42 23.38
CA LYS A 91 -0.16 -0.57 22.48
C LYS A 91 0.30 0.01 21.14
N VAL A 92 0.10 1.31 20.91
CA VAL A 92 0.48 1.96 19.65
C VAL A 92 1.63 2.92 19.91
N SER A 93 2.76 2.63 19.28
CA SER A 93 3.90 3.54 19.23
C SER A 93 3.79 4.46 18.01
N THR A 94 4.26 5.69 18.16
CA THR A 94 4.35 6.64 17.04
C THR A 94 5.80 7.04 16.81
N CYS A 95 6.19 7.26 15.54
CA CYS A 95 7.55 7.61 15.15
C CYS A 95 7.56 8.77 14.15
N ASN A 96 8.38 9.80 14.40
CA ASN A 96 8.59 10.93 13.49
C ASN A 96 9.89 10.77 12.73
N GLU A 97 9.91 9.86 11.78
CA GLU A 97 11.09 9.57 10.96
C GLU A 97 10.65 9.34 9.50
N PRO A 98 11.44 9.74 8.51
CA PRO A 98 11.20 9.35 7.14
C PRO A 98 11.47 7.85 6.97
N ALA A 99 10.55 7.17 6.27
CA ALA A 99 10.76 5.80 5.86
C ALA A 99 11.64 5.79 4.60
N THR A 100 12.89 5.37 4.76
CA THR A 100 13.85 5.22 3.66
C THR A 100 14.33 3.77 3.58
N PRO A 101 14.79 3.29 2.40
CA PRO A 101 15.20 1.89 2.22
C PRO A 101 16.26 1.43 3.22
N ASP A 102 17.23 2.29 3.52
CA ASP A 102 18.34 2.00 4.45
C ASP A 102 17.92 2.05 5.92
N ARG A 103 16.85 2.77 6.26
CA ARG A 103 16.45 3.02 7.66
C ARG A 103 15.26 2.19 8.11
N ILE A 104 14.38 1.76 7.18
CA ILE A 104 13.11 1.15 7.59
C ILE A 104 13.30 -0.16 8.35
N ALA A 105 14.13 -1.08 7.88
CA ALA A 105 14.35 -2.34 8.57
C ALA A 105 15.00 -2.16 9.96
N PRO A 106 16.09 -1.35 10.13
CA PRO A 106 16.59 -0.97 11.45
C PRO A 106 15.52 -0.34 12.37
N LEU A 107 14.67 0.51 11.82
CA LEU A 107 13.60 1.17 12.58
C LEU A 107 12.60 0.14 13.11
N LEU A 108 12.10 -0.75 12.26
CA LEU A 108 11.17 -1.82 12.67
C LEU A 108 11.78 -2.71 13.77
N ARG A 109 13.07 -3.04 13.67
CA ARG A 109 13.78 -3.79 14.72
C ARG A 109 13.85 -3.04 16.04
N SER A 110 14.11 -1.72 16.01
CA SER A 110 14.19 -0.89 17.22
C SER A 110 12.88 -0.86 18.00
N TYR A 111 11.76 -0.93 17.29
CA TYR A 111 10.41 -1.05 17.87
C TYR A 111 10.00 -2.50 18.15
N LYS A 112 10.91 -3.47 18.02
CA LYS A 112 10.68 -4.91 18.27
C LYS A 112 9.52 -5.49 17.44
N ILE A 113 9.35 -5.00 16.21
CA ILE A 113 8.39 -5.56 15.27
C ILE A 113 8.88 -6.97 14.88
N GLU A 114 8.01 -7.96 15.02
CA GLU A 114 8.30 -9.35 14.66
C GLU A 114 8.40 -9.47 13.12
N LYS A 115 9.28 -10.38 12.65
CA LYS A 115 9.48 -10.56 11.19
C LYS A 115 8.19 -10.91 10.44
N GLY A 116 7.31 -11.69 11.03
CA GLY A 116 6.03 -12.12 10.47
C GLY A 116 4.83 -11.37 11.03
N PHE A 117 4.93 -10.06 11.25
CA PHE A 117 3.80 -9.27 11.75
C PHE A 117 2.61 -9.28 10.77
N GLN A 118 1.42 -8.96 11.25
CA GLN A 118 0.20 -9.28 10.54
C GLN A 118 -0.14 -8.31 9.42
N VAL A 119 -0.10 -7.01 9.66
CA VAL A 119 -0.56 -6.01 8.68
C VAL A 119 0.49 -4.92 8.47
N LEU A 120 0.84 -4.67 7.20
CA LEU A 120 1.58 -3.51 6.75
C LEU A 120 0.66 -2.63 5.91
N SER A 121 0.53 -1.35 6.26
CA SER A 121 0.02 -0.28 5.41
C SER A 121 1.19 0.62 5.02
N LEU A 122 1.38 0.84 3.73
CA LEU A 122 2.47 1.67 3.19
C LEU A 122 1.91 2.63 2.14
N ASP A 123 1.98 3.92 2.44
CA ASP A 123 1.58 5.01 1.55
C ASP A 123 2.38 6.27 1.91
N ILE A 124 3.46 6.52 1.17
CA ILE A 124 4.40 7.64 1.38
C ILE A 124 4.55 8.52 0.15
N ASP A 125 3.60 8.43 -0.78
CA ASP A 125 3.49 9.31 -1.94
C ASP A 125 4.73 9.30 -2.88
N GLY A 126 5.52 8.21 -2.95
CA GLY A 126 6.64 8.24 -3.91
C GLY A 126 7.64 7.10 -3.87
N ASN A 127 8.37 6.94 -2.77
CA ASN A 127 9.43 5.92 -2.64
C ASN A 127 8.91 4.55 -2.17
N ASP A 128 7.62 4.31 -2.25
CA ASP A 128 6.92 3.12 -1.72
C ASP A 128 7.53 1.81 -2.21
N TYR A 129 7.89 1.71 -3.49
CA TYR A 129 8.53 0.53 -4.07
C TYR A 129 9.81 0.13 -3.32
N TRP A 130 10.68 1.12 -3.08
CA TRP A 130 11.99 0.90 -2.48
C TRP A 130 11.90 0.57 -1.00
N VAL A 131 10.99 1.22 -0.29
CA VAL A 131 10.72 0.95 1.12
C VAL A 131 10.08 -0.42 1.27
N LEU A 132 9.11 -0.78 0.42
CA LEU A 132 8.49 -2.10 0.41
C LEU A 132 9.52 -3.20 0.13
N GLN A 133 10.36 -3.02 -0.89
CA GLN A 133 11.43 -3.95 -1.22
C GLN A 133 12.34 -4.19 -0.02
N SER A 134 12.82 -3.12 0.62
CA SER A 134 13.70 -3.21 1.79
C SER A 134 13.04 -3.90 2.99
N ILE A 135 11.75 -3.69 3.19
CA ILE A 135 10.99 -4.44 4.22
C ILE A 135 10.96 -5.92 3.88
N LEU A 136 10.66 -6.28 2.63
CA LEU A 136 10.52 -7.68 2.21
C LEU A 136 11.83 -8.46 2.19
N GLU A 137 12.99 -7.80 2.21
CA GLU A 137 14.31 -8.44 2.37
C GLU A 137 14.50 -9.06 3.76
N GLU A 138 13.88 -8.51 4.79
CA GLU A 138 14.06 -8.97 6.17
C GLU A 138 12.76 -9.41 6.84
N PHE A 139 11.65 -8.79 6.53
CA PHE A 139 10.34 -9.01 7.15
C PHE A 139 9.40 -9.72 6.17
N ARG A 140 8.42 -10.43 6.74
CA ARG A 140 7.40 -11.15 5.97
C ARG A 140 5.99 -10.82 6.49
N PRO A 141 5.48 -9.59 6.31
CA PRO A 141 4.13 -9.22 6.71
C PRO A 141 3.10 -10.17 6.12
N GLN A 142 2.09 -10.55 6.91
CA GLN A 142 1.08 -11.53 6.49
C GLN A 142 0.02 -10.94 5.55
N LEU A 143 -0.20 -9.65 5.62
CA LEU A 143 -1.09 -8.90 4.72
C LEU A 143 -0.52 -7.51 4.53
N ILE A 144 -0.42 -7.07 3.28
CA ILE A 144 0.12 -5.76 2.91
C ILE A 144 -0.94 -5.02 2.09
N VAL A 145 -1.15 -3.75 2.41
CA VAL A 145 -1.80 -2.77 1.54
C VAL A 145 -0.79 -1.67 1.23
N THR A 146 -0.65 -1.33 -0.05
CA THR A 146 0.28 -0.28 -0.50
C THR A 146 -0.29 0.49 -1.67
N GLU A 147 0.06 1.79 -1.75
CA GLU A 147 -0.30 2.61 -2.89
C GLU A 147 0.44 2.16 -4.16
N ILE A 148 -0.27 2.14 -5.28
CA ILE A 148 0.27 1.94 -6.62
C ILE A 148 -0.08 3.13 -7.50
N ASN A 149 0.66 3.34 -8.58
CA ASN A 149 0.29 4.31 -9.61
C ASN A 149 -0.74 3.65 -10.54
N GLU A 150 -2.00 3.87 -10.24
CA GLU A 150 -3.15 3.29 -10.90
C GLU A 150 -3.32 3.72 -12.37
N LYS A 151 -2.59 4.77 -12.77
CA LYS A 151 -2.64 5.31 -14.14
C LYS A 151 -1.81 4.51 -15.13
N ILE A 152 -0.96 3.61 -14.66
CA ILE A 152 -0.08 2.80 -15.51
C ILE A 152 -0.70 1.43 -15.73
N PRO A 153 -1.28 1.15 -16.91
CA PRO A 153 -1.97 -0.10 -17.13
C PRO A 153 -1.02 -1.30 -17.35
N PRO A 154 -1.44 -2.51 -17.01
CA PRO A 154 -0.78 -3.73 -17.50
C PRO A 154 -0.66 -3.73 -19.04
N PRO A 155 0.38 -4.33 -19.60
CA PRO A 155 1.49 -5.04 -18.94
C PRO A 155 2.65 -4.13 -18.51
N LEU A 156 2.45 -2.81 -18.47
CA LEU A 156 3.51 -1.84 -18.23
C LEU A 156 4.00 -1.85 -16.79
N ARG A 157 5.32 -1.83 -16.66
CA ARG A 157 6.05 -1.64 -15.42
C ARG A 157 6.53 -0.21 -15.32
N PHE A 158 6.25 0.41 -14.21
CA PHE A 158 6.70 1.76 -13.89
C PHE A 158 7.20 1.79 -12.46
N ILE A 159 8.36 2.38 -12.24
CA ILE A 159 8.91 2.63 -10.90
C ILE A 159 9.61 3.98 -10.93
N THR A 160 9.28 4.88 -10.02
CA THR A 160 10.08 6.07 -9.78
C THR A 160 11.43 5.65 -9.20
N LYS A 161 12.55 6.19 -9.70
CA LYS A 161 13.87 5.95 -9.10
C LYS A 161 13.88 6.51 -7.68
N TYR A 162 14.61 5.83 -6.80
CA TYR A 162 14.77 6.31 -5.44
C TYR A 162 15.38 7.72 -5.43
N ASP A 163 14.72 8.61 -4.72
CA ASP A 163 15.17 9.98 -4.51
C ASP A 163 14.80 10.37 -3.06
N PRO A 164 15.78 10.57 -2.15
CA PRO A 164 15.49 10.96 -0.77
C PRO A 164 14.78 12.31 -0.66
N GLU A 165 14.91 13.18 -1.68
CA GLU A 165 14.27 14.47 -1.78
C GLU A 165 13.00 14.42 -2.65
N PHE A 166 12.44 13.23 -2.87
CA PHE A 166 11.25 13.06 -3.70
C PHE A 166 10.10 13.92 -3.20
N GLN A 167 9.50 14.63 -4.13
CA GLN A 167 8.28 15.40 -3.90
C GLN A 167 7.20 14.92 -4.84
N LEU A 168 6.04 14.60 -4.27
CA LEU A 168 4.87 14.18 -5.03
C LEU A 168 4.55 15.22 -6.13
N ARG A 169 4.47 14.75 -7.37
CA ARG A 169 4.09 15.55 -8.53
C ARG A 169 2.96 14.88 -9.26
N HIS A 170 1.79 15.39 -9.11
CA HIS A 170 0.53 15.02 -9.77
C HIS A 170 0.42 13.55 -10.19
N HIS A 171 0.95 13.14 -11.36
CA HIS A 171 0.90 11.76 -11.86
C HIS A 171 2.21 10.99 -11.73
N PHE A 172 3.27 11.65 -11.29
CA PHE A 172 4.60 11.07 -11.22
C PHE A 172 4.92 10.64 -9.79
N TYR A 173 4.66 9.38 -9.46
CA TYR A 173 4.94 8.78 -8.15
C TYR A 173 4.88 7.26 -8.19
N GLY A 174 5.48 6.62 -7.19
CA GLY A 174 5.30 5.24 -6.84
C GLY A 174 5.67 4.23 -7.92
N PHE A 175 4.85 3.21 -8.08
CA PHE A 175 5.09 2.08 -8.97
C PHE A 175 3.80 1.45 -9.47
N SER A 176 3.85 0.77 -10.63
CA SER A 176 2.67 0.13 -11.23
C SER A 176 2.35 -1.22 -10.59
N ILE A 177 1.13 -1.70 -10.84
CA ILE A 177 0.70 -3.05 -10.42
C ILE A 177 1.60 -4.17 -10.98
N MET A 178 2.14 -4.01 -12.18
CA MET A 178 3.05 -5.00 -12.77
C MET A 178 4.41 -4.99 -12.08
N SER A 179 4.91 -3.83 -11.64
CA SER A 179 6.11 -3.76 -10.80
C SER A 179 5.87 -4.38 -9.41
N MET A 180 4.67 -4.24 -8.84
CA MET A 180 4.28 -4.97 -7.64
C MET A 180 4.26 -6.49 -7.87
N ALA A 181 3.77 -6.95 -9.03
CA ALA A 181 3.78 -8.36 -9.38
C ALA A 181 5.20 -8.95 -9.47
N ASP A 182 6.16 -8.14 -9.92
CA ASP A 182 7.58 -8.54 -9.93
C ASP A 182 8.14 -8.68 -8.50
N LEU A 183 7.81 -7.76 -7.57
CA LEU A 183 8.11 -7.93 -6.14
C LEU A 183 7.43 -9.17 -5.55
N CYS A 184 6.16 -9.38 -5.86
CA CYS A 184 5.43 -10.57 -5.42
C CYS A 184 6.13 -11.86 -5.86
N ARG A 185 6.62 -11.91 -7.10
CA ARG A 185 7.35 -13.07 -7.63
C ARG A 185 8.68 -13.27 -6.90
N ARG A 186 9.40 -12.18 -6.64
CA ARG A 186 10.73 -12.22 -5.99
C ARG A 186 10.66 -12.68 -4.55
N TYR A 187 9.63 -12.26 -3.81
CA TYR A 187 9.50 -12.48 -2.36
C TYR A 187 8.43 -13.51 -1.97
N ASP A 188 7.93 -14.31 -2.93
CA ASP A 188 6.88 -15.32 -2.72
C ASP A 188 5.58 -14.75 -2.12
N TYR A 189 5.13 -13.63 -2.67
CA TYR A 189 3.82 -13.05 -2.42
C TYR A 189 2.88 -13.27 -3.60
N ALA A 190 1.61 -13.02 -3.39
CA ALA A 190 0.59 -12.98 -4.43
C ALA A 190 -0.31 -11.75 -4.26
N ILE A 191 -0.75 -11.19 -5.37
CA ILE A 191 -1.74 -10.11 -5.40
C ILE A 191 -3.10 -10.71 -5.06
N LEU A 192 -3.86 -10.02 -4.22
CA LEU A 192 -5.20 -10.40 -3.78
C LEU A 192 -6.28 -9.56 -4.46
N GLU A 193 -6.07 -8.25 -4.50
CA GLU A 193 -7.08 -7.30 -4.95
C GLU A 193 -6.45 -5.92 -5.17
N VAL A 194 -7.13 -5.09 -5.95
CA VAL A 194 -6.87 -3.65 -6.09
C VAL A 194 -8.14 -2.91 -5.70
N GLU A 195 -8.02 -1.88 -4.89
CA GLU A 195 -9.06 -0.90 -4.59
C GLU A 195 -8.56 0.47 -5.01
N TYR A 196 -8.90 0.86 -6.23
CA TYR A 196 -8.42 2.06 -6.93
C TYR A 196 -6.89 2.15 -7.00
N ASN A 197 -6.27 3.01 -6.18
CA ASN A 197 -4.81 3.19 -6.12
C ASN A 197 -4.14 2.38 -4.99
N ASN A 198 -4.88 1.52 -4.31
CA ASN A 198 -4.34 0.63 -3.27
C ASN A 198 -4.39 -0.83 -3.72
N ALA A 199 -3.26 -1.52 -3.61
CA ALA A 199 -3.15 -2.93 -3.93
C ALA A 199 -2.87 -3.75 -2.66
N PHE A 200 -3.46 -4.95 -2.62
CA PHE A 200 -3.36 -5.89 -1.50
C PHE A 200 -2.57 -7.11 -1.92
N MET A 201 -1.64 -7.53 -1.07
CA MET A 201 -0.87 -8.74 -1.28
C MET A 201 -0.64 -9.51 0.03
N ALA A 202 -0.42 -10.82 -0.09
CA ALA A 202 -0.08 -11.69 1.02
C ALA A 202 0.94 -12.75 0.57
N PRO A 203 1.68 -13.39 1.49
CA PRO A 203 2.50 -14.55 1.18
C PRO A 203 1.72 -15.61 0.40
N LYS A 204 2.34 -16.20 -0.63
CA LYS A 204 1.66 -17.18 -1.50
C LYS A 204 1.00 -18.31 -0.74
N GLU A 205 1.67 -18.80 0.30
CA GLU A 205 1.15 -19.88 1.14
C GLU A 205 -0.17 -19.54 1.84
N LEU A 206 -0.41 -18.27 2.15
CA LEU A 206 -1.67 -17.78 2.71
C LEU A 206 -2.70 -17.47 1.61
N ALA A 207 -2.24 -17.05 0.45
CA ALA A 207 -3.05 -16.55 -0.65
C ALA A 207 -3.59 -17.64 -1.60
N LEU A 208 -3.30 -18.93 -1.40
CA LEU A 208 -3.56 -20.01 -2.34
C LEU A 208 -4.98 -20.04 -2.96
N LYS A 209 -5.98 -19.59 -2.21
CA LYS A 209 -7.40 -19.64 -2.63
C LYS A 209 -7.93 -18.29 -3.10
N CYS A 210 -7.16 -17.21 -2.99
CA CYS A 210 -7.62 -15.85 -3.26
C CYS A 210 -6.61 -15.02 -4.07
N ALA A 211 -5.50 -15.61 -4.50
CA ALA A 211 -4.57 -14.97 -5.41
C ALA A 211 -5.26 -14.67 -6.76
N VAL A 212 -5.04 -13.45 -7.25
CA VAL A 212 -5.61 -12.98 -8.51
C VAL A 212 -4.47 -12.55 -9.44
N ASP A 213 -4.67 -12.77 -10.73
CA ASP A 213 -3.77 -12.26 -11.75
C ASP A 213 -3.70 -10.73 -11.70
N PRO A 214 -2.51 -10.11 -11.86
CA PRO A 214 -2.33 -8.66 -11.72
C PRO A 214 -3.21 -7.82 -12.65
N GLU A 215 -3.38 -8.25 -13.91
CA GLU A 215 -4.23 -7.54 -14.87
C GLU A 215 -5.70 -7.65 -14.47
N THR A 216 -6.15 -8.83 -14.08
CA THR A 216 -7.50 -9.07 -13.58
C THR A 216 -7.80 -8.22 -12.34
N ALA A 217 -6.87 -8.18 -11.38
CA ALA A 217 -7.02 -7.35 -10.18
C ALA A 217 -7.09 -5.86 -10.52
N TYR A 218 -6.23 -5.39 -11.43
CA TYR A 218 -6.19 -4.01 -11.88
C TYR A 218 -7.48 -3.60 -12.61
N ARG A 219 -7.95 -4.45 -13.53
CA ARG A 219 -9.20 -4.18 -14.26
C ARG A 219 -10.37 -4.05 -13.31
N ALA A 220 -10.56 -5.05 -12.45
CA ALA A 220 -11.68 -5.07 -11.51
C ALA A 220 -11.60 -3.95 -10.47
N GLY A 221 -10.41 -3.63 -9.98
CA GLY A 221 -10.19 -2.65 -8.91
C GLY A 221 -10.09 -1.20 -9.36
N TYR A 222 -9.72 -0.95 -10.63
CA TYR A 222 -9.57 0.41 -11.15
C TYR A 222 -10.15 0.59 -12.54
N MET A 223 -9.62 -0.10 -13.57
CA MET A 223 -9.87 0.23 -14.97
C MET A 223 -11.37 0.13 -15.34
N ASP A 224 -12.04 -0.93 -14.94
CA ASP A 224 -13.43 -1.21 -15.28
C ASP A 224 -14.43 -0.65 -14.23
N ARG A 225 -13.95 0.07 -13.21
CA ARG A 225 -14.81 0.71 -12.21
C ARG A 225 -15.63 1.85 -12.85
N PRO A 226 -16.96 1.80 -12.78
CA PRO A 226 -17.82 2.80 -13.42
C PRO A 226 -17.68 4.21 -12.82
N ASP A 227 -17.27 4.29 -11.56
CA ASP A 227 -17.13 5.55 -10.82
C ASP A 227 -15.68 6.08 -10.76
N ARG A 228 -14.69 5.41 -11.42
CA ARG A 228 -13.27 5.81 -11.33
C ARG A 228 -13.01 7.25 -11.77
N LYS A 229 -13.67 7.71 -12.84
CA LYS A 229 -13.54 9.09 -13.32
C LYS A 229 -14.08 10.10 -12.30
N GLN A 230 -15.12 9.74 -11.56
CA GLN A 230 -15.66 10.58 -10.48
C GLN A 230 -14.74 10.59 -9.26
N LYS A 231 -14.12 9.44 -8.94
CA LYS A 231 -13.18 9.30 -7.81
C LYS A 231 -11.82 9.96 -8.08
N PHE A 232 -11.38 9.92 -9.34
CA PHE A 232 -10.08 10.45 -9.79
C PHE A 232 -10.28 11.44 -10.96
N PRO A 233 -10.95 12.57 -10.73
CA PRO A 233 -11.26 13.52 -11.81
C PRO A 233 -10.00 14.14 -12.45
N LEU A 234 -8.87 14.16 -11.72
CA LEU A 234 -7.61 14.70 -12.22
C LEU A 234 -6.85 13.74 -13.15
N ASN A 235 -7.28 12.47 -13.27
CA ASN A 235 -6.63 11.49 -14.14
C ASN A 235 -7.09 11.60 -15.62
N PHE A 236 -7.94 12.58 -15.95
CA PHE A 236 -8.53 12.73 -17.29
C PHE A 236 -7.49 12.89 -18.41
N ASP A 237 -6.35 13.50 -18.10
CA ASP A 237 -5.24 13.75 -19.04
C ASP A 237 -4.37 12.53 -19.34
N LEU A 238 -4.50 11.45 -18.52
CA LEU A 238 -3.87 10.14 -18.74
C LEU A 238 -4.86 9.03 -19.09
N ASP A 239 -6.15 9.31 -19.12
CA ASP A 239 -7.19 8.28 -19.31
C ASP A 239 -7.07 7.55 -20.65
N GLU A 240 -6.56 8.24 -21.67
CA GLU A 240 -6.32 7.66 -23.01
C GLU A 240 -5.36 6.48 -22.96
N VAL A 241 -4.34 6.49 -22.08
CA VAL A 241 -3.32 5.44 -22.00
C VAL A 241 -3.92 4.07 -21.70
N LEU A 242 -5.04 4.03 -20.98
CA LEU A 242 -5.71 2.77 -20.60
C LEU A 242 -6.30 1.99 -21.79
N SER A 243 -6.49 2.66 -22.93
CA SER A 243 -7.05 2.06 -24.16
C SER A 243 -6.02 1.83 -25.26
N LEU A 244 -4.77 2.29 -25.07
CA LEU A 244 -3.73 2.17 -26.07
C LEU A 244 -3.10 0.77 -26.10
N PRO A 245 -2.69 0.26 -27.27
CA PRO A 245 -1.76 -0.86 -27.37
C PRO A 245 -0.46 -0.56 -26.61
N THR A 246 0.19 -1.59 -26.10
CA THR A 246 1.37 -1.49 -25.22
C THR A 246 2.48 -0.61 -25.78
N ASP A 247 2.83 -0.76 -27.06
CA ASP A 247 3.85 0.03 -27.74
C ASP A 247 3.49 1.52 -27.78
N LYS A 248 2.24 1.84 -28.10
CA LYS A 248 1.73 3.22 -28.11
C LYS A 248 1.62 3.80 -26.71
N ALA A 249 1.19 3.01 -25.74
CA ALA A 249 1.15 3.43 -24.32
C ALA A 249 2.55 3.77 -23.79
N LEU A 250 3.57 3.00 -24.15
CA LEU A 250 4.98 3.32 -23.81
C LEU A 250 5.42 4.66 -24.39
N ILE A 251 5.15 4.89 -25.67
CA ILE A 251 5.48 6.18 -26.34
C ILE A 251 4.74 7.32 -25.65
N TYR A 252 3.44 7.14 -25.41
CA TYR A 252 2.58 8.15 -24.77
C TYR A 252 3.12 8.54 -23.39
N LEU A 253 3.39 7.57 -22.53
CA LEU A 253 3.88 7.79 -21.16
C LEU A 253 5.29 8.41 -21.14
N ASN A 254 6.19 7.99 -22.02
CA ASN A 254 7.52 8.60 -22.13
C ASN A 254 7.45 10.08 -22.57
N ASN A 255 6.49 10.43 -23.43
CA ASN A 255 6.24 11.82 -23.80
C ASN A 255 5.60 12.59 -22.65
N PHE A 256 4.63 12.00 -21.96
CA PHE A 256 3.95 12.61 -20.83
C PHE A 256 4.92 12.92 -19.69
N TYR A 257 5.80 11.96 -19.35
CA TYR A 257 6.84 12.12 -18.32
C TYR A 257 8.16 12.68 -18.86
N ALA A 258 8.17 13.37 -20.00
CA ALA A 258 9.41 13.87 -20.61
C ALA A 258 10.23 14.79 -19.67
N LYS A 259 9.57 15.57 -18.81
CA LYS A 259 10.21 16.44 -17.81
C LYS A 259 10.90 15.65 -16.66
N GLU A 260 10.48 14.39 -16.46
CA GLU A 260 11.00 13.50 -15.43
C GLU A 260 11.95 12.43 -16.01
N ARG A 261 12.39 12.62 -17.27
CA ARG A 261 13.27 11.67 -17.96
C ARG A 261 14.51 11.35 -17.12
N GLY A 262 14.82 10.05 -17.01
CA GLY A 262 15.94 9.56 -16.20
C GLY A 262 15.62 9.32 -14.73
N LYS A 263 14.43 9.75 -14.24
CA LYS A 263 13.98 9.57 -12.86
C LYS A 263 13.00 8.41 -12.65
N TYR A 264 12.77 7.61 -13.66
CA TYR A 264 11.88 6.45 -13.59
C TYR A 264 12.37 5.32 -14.48
N TYR A 265 11.84 4.14 -14.24
CA TYR A 265 11.88 2.99 -15.12
C TYR A 265 10.49 2.80 -15.72
N LEU A 266 10.43 2.56 -17.03
CA LEU A 266 9.17 2.27 -17.74
C LEU A 266 9.45 1.26 -18.85
N GLY A 267 8.71 0.14 -18.88
CA GLY A 267 8.87 -0.91 -19.87
C GLY A 267 7.76 -1.95 -19.81
N ALA A 268 7.70 -2.83 -20.80
CA ALA A 268 6.79 -3.98 -20.81
C ALA A 268 7.41 -5.22 -20.13
N GLU A 269 8.72 -5.33 -20.13
CA GLU A 269 9.46 -6.44 -19.52
C GLU A 269 9.84 -6.14 -18.07
N PRO A 270 10.12 -7.18 -17.26
CA PRO A 270 10.61 -6.99 -15.89
C PRO A 270 11.83 -6.07 -15.84
N ILE A 271 11.83 -5.15 -14.89
CA ILE A 271 12.89 -4.17 -14.73
C ILE A 271 14.03 -4.82 -13.95
N THR A 272 15.09 -5.23 -14.66
CA THR A 272 16.26 -5.89 -14.06
C THR A 272 17.28 -4.91 -13.48
N GLU A 273 17.30 -3.67 -13.97
CA GLU A 273 18.26 -2.62 -13.54
C GLU A 273 17.85 -1.93 -12.22
N ALA A 274 16.63 -2.15 -11.74
CA ALA A 274 16.13 -1.58 -10.49
C ALA A 274 16.42 -2.46 -9.27
N LEU A 275 17.11 -3.55 -9.47
CA LEU A 275 17.32 -4.61 -8.47
C LEU A 275 18.80 -4.62 -8.04
#